data_a731582f0044e3aba341263315a562cc
#
_entry.id   a731582f0044e3aba341263315a562cc
#
_cell.length_a   1.000
_cell.length_b   1.000
_cell.length_c   1.000
_cell.angle_alpha   90.00
_cell.angle_beta   90.00
_cell.angle_gamma   90.00
#
_symmetry.space_group_name_H-M   'P 1'
#
loop_
_entity.id
_entity.type
_entity.pdbx_description
1 polymer ?
#
loop_
_entity_poly.entity_id
_entity_poly.type
_entity_poly.pdbx_seq_one_letter_code
_entity_poly.pdbx_strand_id
1 'polypeptide(L)'
;LSSPFYKFLPLALCVLVFQSAMVQGQTANREHLALLQMNDALDPPQNILGSKSIVLISVPTGTAFGEWKNYATELQAFFAEQSIDAVAFFNVDRQRTVPGLVQALPKYILDREISNLIFYIAGGADKPSTLGIGPFNNKPGFYDKGAIFWTRQFNELETVFNELDGLFKTGAFNKTNLLVNDSAELFDFTKPSFGNSYASFPPELQTRKIAIPVLKPYPTGVGTHLLTADHFFNPNENANATGTRNAALEAVVADSLFDIQRVEMDKTTEALMRRDGFTHVLGFVESDSEYIYDLFRYKNREEVAAPRLVKFYLKDLRNRNVFLGRSWEASANWRTALDLFLAQMEKELPGKGG
;
A
#
# COMPACT_ATOMS: atom_id res chain seq x y z
N LEU A 1 -22.30 7.88 -66.92
CA LEU A 1 -22.91 8.24 -65.62
C LEU A 1 -22.14 7.47 -64.54
N SER A 2 -21.03 8.06 -64.05
CA SER A 2 -20.22 7.53 -62.94
C SER A 2 -20.69 8.14 -61.66
N SER A 3 -21.15 7.30 -60.73
CA SER A 3 -21.69 7.65 -59.42
C SER A 3 -20.57 8.15 -58.47
N PRO A 4 -20.71 9.29 -57.78
CA PRO A 4 -19.70 9.84 -56.85
C PRO A 4 -19.75 9.26 -55.43
N PHE A 5 -20.47 8.16 -55.19
CA PHE A 5 -20.77 7.64 -53.83
C PHE A 5 -19.65 6.87 -53.13
N TYR A 6 -18.54 6.52 -53.81
CA TYR A 6 -17.52 5.63 -53.20
C TYR A 6 -16.35 6.34 -52.49
N LYS A 7 -16.31 7.68 -52.50
CA LYS A 7 -15.18 8.41 -51.83
C LYS A 7 -15.39 8.82 -50.37
N PHE A 8 -16.61 8.67 -49.84
CA PHE A 8 -16.92 9.09 -48.44
C PHE A 8 -16.97 7.93 -47.43
N LEU A 9 -16.98 6.68 -47.85
CA LEU A 9 -17.14 5.53 -46.97
C LEU A 9 -15.96 5.31 -45.99
N PRO A 10 -14.66 5.49 -46.37
CA PRO A 10 -13.57 5.24 -45.45
C PRO A 10 -13.44 6.30 -44.35
N LEU A 11 -13.84 7.55 -44.60
CA LEU A 11 -13.75 8.61 -43.60
C LEU A 11 -14.81 8.46 -42.52
N ALA A 12 -16.03 8.06 -42.86
CA ALA A 12 -17.10 7.81 -41.92
C ALA A 12 -16.81 6.59 -41.02
N LEU A 13 -16.16 5.56 -41.55
CA LEU A 13 -15.79 4.37 -40.80
C LEU A 13 -14.68 4.66 -39.78
N CYS A 14 -13.68 5.49 -40.15
CA CYS A 14 -12.64 5.93 -39.22
C CYS A 14 -13.21 6.77 -38.07
N VAL A 15 -14.15 7.69 -38.33
CA VAL A 15 -14.78 8.49 -37.30
C VAL A 15 -15.59 7.63 -36.34
N LEU A 16 -16.32 6.63 -36.82
CA LEU A 16 -17.09 5.71 -35.97
C LEU A 16 -16.20 4.81 -35.12
N VAL A 17 -15.06 4.35 -35.64
CA VAL A 17 -14.10 3.55 -34.86
C VAL A 17 -13.43 4.41 -33.78
N PHE A 18 -13.07 5.67 -34.08
CA PHE A 18 -12.54 6.59 -33.07
C PHE A 18 -13.57 6.94 -31.99
N GLN A 19 -14.82 7.14 -32.37
CA GLN A 19 -15.88 7.40 -31.37
C GLN A 19 -16.16 6.19 -30.48
N SER A 20 -16.15 4.97 -31.02
CA SER A 20 -16.33 3.76 -30.21
C SER A 20 -15.16 3.52 -29.24
N ALA A 21 -13.91 3.77 -29.65
CA ALA A 21 -12.75 3.65 -28.79
C ALA A 21 -12.75 4.69 -27.65
N MET A 22 -13.15 5.94 -27.93
CA MET A 22 -13.32 6.97 -26.90
C MET A 22 -14.44 6.63 -25.91
N VAL A 23 -15.56 6.09 -26.37
CA VAL A 23 -16.68 5.69 -25.51
C VAL A 23 -16.29 4.53 -24.60
N GLN A 24 -15.55 3.53 -25.10
CA GLN A 24 -15.06 2.42 -24.28
C GLN A 24 -14.04 2.88 -23.21
N GLY A 25 -13.11 3.76 -23.57
CA GLY A 25 -12.16 4.33 -22.64
C GLY A 25 -12.84 5.15 -21.52
N GLN A 26 -13.85 5.95 -21.87
CA GLN A 26 -14.63 6.72 -20.90
C GLN A 26 -15.48 5.84 -19.97
N THR A 27 -15.99 4.72 -20.45
CA THR A 27 -16.77 3.79 -19.63
C THR A 27 -15.88 3.08 -18.61
N ALA A 28 -14.73 2.56 -19.04
CA ALA A 28 -13.76 1.92 -18.14
C ALA A 28 -13.22 2.89 -17.07
N ASN A 29 -12.94 4.14 -17.44
CA ASN A 29 -12.52 5.16 -16.49
C ASN A 29 -13.63 5.49 -15.46
N ARG A 30 -14.89 5.57 -15.88
CA ARG A 30 -16.03 5.81 -14.99
C ARG A 30 -16.24 4.68 -13.97
N GLU A 31 -16.09 3.43 -14.39
CA GLU A 31 -16.17 2.28 -13.48
C GLU A 31 -15.04 2.30 -12.44
N HIS A 32 -13.82 2.60 -12.87
CA HIS A 32 -12.67 2.72 -11.98
C HIS A 32 -12.83 3.87 -10.98
N LEU A 33 -13.27 5.04 -11.44
CA LEU A 33 -13.55 6.19 -10.59
C LEU A 33 -14.70 5.93 -9.60
N ALA A 34 -15.71 5.17 -10.02
CA ALA A 34 -16.80 4.78 -9.13
C ALA A 34 -16.30 3.89 -7.97
N LEU A 35 -15.35 2.99 -8.24
CA LEU A 35 -14.69 2.20 -7.20
C LEU A 35 -13.90 3.07 -6.22
N LEU A 36 -13.19 4.06 -6.74
CA LEU A 36 -12.45 5.04 -5.94
C LEU A 36 -13.34 6.09 -5.30
N GLN A 37 -14.63 6.11 -5.63
CA GLN A 37 -15.61 7.11 -5.17
C GLN A 37 -15.20 8.56 -5.49
N MET A 38 -14.57 8.76 -6.63
CA MET A 38 -14.09 10.04 -7.16
C MET A 38 -14.94 10.51 -8.33
N ASN A 39 -14.91 11.82 -8.59
CA ASN A 39 -15.40 12.42 -9.83
C ASN A 39 -14.22 12.86 -10.69
N ASP A 40 -14.36 12.74 -12.00
CA ASP A 40 -13.33 13.18 -12.94
C ASP A 40 -13.39 14.70 -13.19
N ALA A 41 -12.21 15.29 -13.33
CA ALA A 41 -12.03 16.70 -13.72
C ALA A 41 -11.43 16.78 -15.11
N LEU A 42 -11.73 17.88 -15.81
CA LEU A 42 -11.09 18.20 -17.09
C LEU A 42 -9.62 18.59 -16.90
N ASP A 43 -9.35 19.35 -15.83
CA ASP A 43 -8.04 19.91 -15.52
C ASP A 43 -7.56 19.47 -14.14
N PRO A 44 -6.24 19.35 -13.92
CA PRO A 44 -5.65 19.22 -12.59
C PRO A 44 -5.99 20.40 -11.67
N PRO A 45 -5.84 20.28 -10.33
CA PRO A 45 -6.03 21.40 -9.41
C PRO A 45 -5.18 22.60 -9.81
N GLN A 46 -5.79 23.79 -9.82
CA GLN A 46 -5.11 25.03 -10.26
C GLN A 46 -3.85 25.38 -9.45
N ASN A 47 -3.78 24.90 -8.19
CA ASN A 47 -2.64 25.12 -7.29
C ASN A 47 -1.54 24.06 -7.44
N ILE A 48 -1.65 23.11 -8.37
CA ILE A 48 -0.69 21.99 -8.48
C ILE A 48 0.75 22.47 -8.73
N LEU A 49 0.92 23.57 -9.47
CA LEU A 49 2.23 24.17 -9.75
C LEU A 49 2.66 25.21 -8.71
N GLY A 50 1.88 25.41 -7.65
CA GLY A 50 2.12 26.40 -6.61
C GLY A 50 2.11 25.85 -5.19
N SER A 51 1.91 24.56 -5.03
CA SER A 51 1.82 23.90 -3.71
C SER A 51 2.44 22.51 -3.72
N LYS A 52 2.69 21.96 -2.52
CA LYS A 52 3.33 20.66 -2.34
C LYS A 52 2.37 19.52 -2.61
N SER A 53 2.90 18.46 -3.20
CA SER A 53 2.21 17.23 -3.53
C SER A 53 2.86 16.02 -2.88
N ILE A 54 2.06 15.00 -2.55
CA ILE A 54 2.53 13.66 -2.17
C ILE A 54 2.14 12.69 -3.26
N VAL A 55 3.01 11.73 -3.56
CA VAL A 55 2.77 10.71 -4.58
C VAL A 55 2.60 9.35 -3.93
N LEU A 56 1.46 8.72 -4.17
CA LEU A 56 1.14 7.36 -3.75
C LEU A 56 1.25 6.43 -4.97
N ILE A 57 2.13 5.44 -4.90
CA ILE A 57 2.36 4.48 -5.98
C ILE A 57 1.86 3.11 -5.55
N SER A 58 1.01 2.50 -6.41
CA SER A 58 0.57 1.12 -6.33
C SER A 58 1.08 0.35 -7.54
N VAL A 59 1.62 -0.84 -7.31
CA VAL A 59 2.12 -1.74 -8.37
C VAL A 59 1.42 -3.09 -8.29
N PRO A 60 1.25 -3.82 -9.41
CA PRO A 60 0.59 -5.13 -9.41
C PRO A 60 1.28 -6.13 -8.47
N THR A 61 0.49 -7.03 -7.90
CA THR A 61 1.01 -8.17 -7.13
C THR A 61 1.93 -9.02 -8.02
N GLY A 62 3.11 -9.36 -7.51
CA GLY A 62 4.13 -10.10 -8.26
C GLY A 62 5.14 -9.21 -9.01
N THR A 63 4.97 -7.90 -8.98
CA THR A 63 5.97 -6.95 -9.45
C THR A 63 7.25 -7.07 -8.61
N ALA A 64 8.41 -7.03 -9.26
CA ALA A 64 9.69 -7.17 -8.59
C ALA A 64 9.89 -6.13 -7.46
N PHE A 65 10.54 -6.59 -6.39
CA PHE A 65 10.85 -5.74 -5.25
C PHE A 65 11.63 -4.50 -5.69
N GLY A 66 11.08 -3.32 -5.38
CA GLY A 66 11.74 -2.05 -5.70
C GLY A 66 11.38 -1.45 -7.06
N GLU A 67 10.67 -2.16 -7.92
CA GLU A 67 10.25 -1.65 -9.25
C GLU A 67 9.41 -0.36 -9.15
N TRP A 68 8.62 -0.21 -8.09
CA TRP A 68 7.89 1.03 -7.82
C TRP A 68 8.81 2.28 -7.75
N LYS A 69 10.09 2.10 -7.42
CA LYS A 69 11.09 3.19 -7.39
C LYS A 69 11.45 3.67 -8.78
N ASN A 70 11.36 2.79 -9.79
CA ASN A 70 11.56 3.18 -11.18
C ASN A 70 10.45 4.13 -11.60
N TYR A 71 9.19 3.78 -11.29
CA TYR A 71 8.05 4.68 -11.53
C TYR A 71 8.18 6.00 -10.76
N ALA A 72 8.61 5.94 -9.48
CA ALA A 72 8.83 7.15 -8.70
C ALA A 72 9.90 8.05 -9.32
N THR A 73 10.98 7.48 -9.81
CA THR A 73 12.06 8.25 -10.46
C THR A 73 11.61 8.88 -11.77
N GLU A 74 10.86 8.13 -12.59
CA GLU A 74 10.33 8.61 -13.87
C GLU A 74 9.29 9.72 -13.66
N LEU A 75 8.35 9.53 -12.73
CA LEU A 75 7.38 10.55 -12.33
C LEU A 75 8.06 11.80 -11.80
N GLN A 76 9.09 11.66 -10.94
CA GLN A 76 9.80 12.82 -10.38
C GLN A 76 10.52 13.62 -11.46
N ALA A 77 11.17 12.97 -12.42
CA ALA A 77 11.83 13.66 -13.52
C ALA A 77 10.85 14.55 -14.27
N PHE A 78 9.67 14.01 -14.62
CA PHE A 78 8.61 14.79 -15.26
C PHE A 78 8.05 15.90 -14.36
N PHE A 79 7.79 15.60 -13.09
CA PHE A 79 7.23 16.57 -12.15
C PHE A 79 8.18 17.74 -11.91
N ALA A 80 9.47 17.47 -11.80
CA ALA A 80 10.50 18.50 -11.67
C ALA A 80 10.52 19.44 -12.91
N GLU A 81 10.45 18.88 -14.12
CA GLU A 81 10.39 19.65 -15.37
C GLU A 81 9.14 20.55 -15.41
N GLN A 82 7.99 20.03 -14.93
CA GLN A 82 6.73 20.78 -14.92
C GLN A 82 6.56 21.70 -13.71
N SER A 83 7.52 21.76 -12.80
CA SER A 83 7.43 22.53 -11.53
C SER A 83 6.37 22.02 -10.57
N ILE A 84 6.03 20.73 -10.60
CA ILE A 84 5.20 20.07 -9.60
C ILE A 84 6.10 19.68 -8.42
N ASP A 85 5.87 20.28 -7.25
CA ASP A 85 6.63 19.99 -6.03
C ASP A 85 6.15 18.67 -5.37
N ALA A 86 6.62 17.55 -5.89
CA ALA A 86 6.36 16.21 -5.35
C ALA A 86 7.35 15.91 -4.22
N VAL A 87 7.01 16.30 -2.99
CA VAL A 87 7.91 16.24 -1.84
C VAL A 87 8.16 14.83 -1.29
N ALA A 88 7.34 13.84 -1.66
CA ALA A 88 7.52 12.47 -1.19
C ALA A 88 6.78 11.44 -2.05
N PHE A 89 7.39 10.27 -2.21
CA PHE A 89 6.84 9.11 -2.91
C PHE A 89 6.71 7.93 -1.97
N PHE A 90 5.52 7.32 -1.96
CA PHE A 90 5.19 6.20 -1.09
C PHE A 90 4.67 5.01 -1.90
N ASN A 91 5.23 3.83 -1.66
CA ASN A 91 4.61 2.60 -2.13
C ASN A 91 3.48 2.21 -1.17
N VAL A 92 2.25 2.23 -1.66
CA VAL A 92 1.07 1.93 -0.84
C VAL A 92 0.77 0.45 -0.68
N ASP A 93 1.28 -0.40 -1.56
CA ASP A 93 0.99 -1.84 -1.56
C ASP A 93 1.56 -2.57 -0.34
N ARG A 94 2.60 -2.01 0.25
CA ARG A 94 3.28 -2.58 1.41
C ARG A 94 2.68 -2.18 2.75
N GLN A 95 1.73 -1.28 2.73
CA GLN A 95 1.14 -0.72 3.96
C GLN A 95 0.24 -1.70 4.71
N ARG A 96 -0.17 -2.81 4.08
CA ARG A 96 -0.93 -3.88 4.73
C ARG A 96 -0.20 -4.54 5.90
N THR A 97 1.12 -4.39 5.93
CA THR A 97 1.99 -5.20 6.78
C THR A 97 2.40 -4.52 8.08
N VAL A 98 2.17 -3.20 8.19
CA VAL A 98 2.61 -2.44 9.36
C VAL A 98 1.41 -1.78 10.03
N PRO A 99 0.88 -2.35 11.11
CA PRO A 99 -0.12 -1.66 11.93
C PRO A 99 0.39 -0.28 12.35
N GLY A 100 -0.42 0.75 12.12
CA GLY A 100 -0.10 2.13 12.51
C GLY A 100 0.51 3.01 11.41
N LEU A 101 0.95 2.45 10.28
CA LEU A 101 1.52 3.27 9.21
C LEU A 101 0.46 4.13 8.51
N VAL A 102 -0.70 3.55 8.22
CA VAL A 102 -1.86 4.27 7.66
C VAL A 102 -2.26 5.46 8.54
N GLN A 103 -1.97 5.39 9.85
CA GLN A 103 -2.25 6.46 10.81
C GLN A 103 -1.15 7.54 10.83
N ALA A 104 0.08 7.18 10.51
CA ALA A 104 1.21 8.10 10.52
C ALA A 104 1.29 8.97 9.26
N LEU A 105 0.87 8.44 8.11
CA LEU A 105 0.97 9.14 6.83
C LEU A 105 0.18 10.46 6.78
N PRO A 106 -1.08 10.55 7.26
CA PRO A 106 -1.79 11.82 7.31
C PRO A 106 -1.09 12.89 8.16
N LYS A 107 -0.48 12.48 9.28
CA LYS A 107 0.30 13.41 10.10
C LYS A 107 1.53 13.93 9.33
N TYR A 108 2.26 13.07 8.64
CA TYR A 108 3.38 13.46 7.79
C TYR A 108 2.96 14.47 6.72
N ILE A 109 1.80 14.26 6.08
CA ILE A 109 1.24 15.15 5.07
C ILE A 109 0.92 16.52 5.67
N LEU A 110 0.27 16.54 6.85
CA LEU A 110 -0.07 17.77 7.57
C LEU A 110 1.17 18.55 8.02
N ASP A 111 2.16 17.86 8.60
CA ASP A 111 3.39 18.49 9.10
C ASP A 111 4.22 19.13 7.97
N ARG A 112 4.02 18.73 6.71
CA ARG A 112 4.72 19.25 5.53
C ARG A 112 3.90 20.22 4.69
N GLU A 113 2.70 20.57 5.11
CA GLU A 113 1.79 21.49 4.40
C GLU A 113 1.48 21.03 2.96
N ILE A 114 1.29 19.73 2.79
CA ILE A 114 0.94 19.14 1.50
C ILE A 114 -0.52 19.44 1.19
N SER A 115 -0.79 19.94 0.01
CA SER A 115 -2.14 20.34 -0.44
C SER A 115 -2.71 19.41 -1.50
N ASN A 116 -1.84 18.70 -2.25
CA ASN A 116 -2.27 17.84 -3.33
C ASN A 116 -1.87 16.38 -3.10
N LEU A 117 -2.73 15.51 -3.58
CA LEU A 117 -2.52 14.08 -3.64
C LEU A 117 -2.39 13.66 -5.10
N ILE A 118 -1.29 13.04 -5.45
CA ILE A 118 -1.08 12.38 -6.72
C ILE A 118 -1.07 10.88 -6.44
N PHE A 119 -1.81 10.10 -7.23
CA PHE A 119 -1.70 8.65 -7.16
C PHE A 119 -1.37 8.08 -8.53
N TYR A 120 -0.48 7.12 -8.53
CA TYR A 120 -0.13 6.33 -9.69
C TYR A 120 -0.40 4.86 -9.41
N ILE A 121 -1.26 4.26 -10.22
CA ILE A 121 -1.61 2.85 -10.14
C ILE A 121 -1.05 2.20 -11.40
N ALA A 122 0.02 1.43 -11.25
CA ALA A 122 0.61 0.73 -12.38
C ALA A 122 -0.34 -0.35 -12.90
N GLY A 123 -0.49 -0.40 -14.21
CA GLY A 123 -1.27 -1.44 -14.88
C GLY A 123 -0.59 -2.81 -14.81
N GLY A 124 -1.35 -3.87 -15.07
CA GLY A 124 -0.83 -5.22 -15.32
C GLY A 124 -0.75 -5.49 -16.81
N ALA A 125 -0.43 -6.75 -17.18
CA ALA A 125 -0.29 -7.16 -18.57
C ALA A 125 -1.50 -6.80 -19.48
N ASP A 126 -2.71 -6.80 -18.90
CA ASP A 126 -3.97 -6.55 -19.63
C ASP A 126 -4.76 -5.34 -19.10
N LYS A 127 -4.15 -4.52 -18.26
CA LYS A 127 -4.83 -3.37 -17.62
C LYS A 127 -4.01 -2.10 -17.78
N PRO A 128 -4.65 -0.97 -18.17
CA PRO A 128 -3.95 0.30 -18.25
C PRO A 128 -3.50 0.78 -16.87
N SER A 129 -2.44 1.58 -16.84
CA SER A 129 -2.05 2.35 -15.68
C SER A 129 -3.01 3.53 -15.46
N THR A 130 -3.08 4.04 -14.25
CA THR A 130 -3.90 5.20 -13.91
C THR A 130 -3.04 6.24 -13.17
N LEU A 131 -3.10 7.48 -13.61
CA LEU A 131 -2.60 8.64 -12.87
C LEU A 131 -3.76 9.50 -12.46
N GLY A 132 -3.77 9.93 -11.18
CA GLY A 132 -4.77 10.85 -10.68
C GLY A 132 -4.13 11.98 -9.88
N ILE A 133 -4.66 13.20 -10.02
CA ILE A 133 -4.18 14.41 -9.33
C ILE A 133 -5.39 15.12 -8.75
N GLY A 134 -5.39 15.36 -7.44
CA GLY A 134 -6.49 16.01 -6.76
C GLY A 134 -6.11 16.63 -5.42
N PRO A 135 -7.07 17.23 -4.71
CA PRO A 135 -6.82 17.86 -3.43
C PRO A 135 -6.67 16.83 -2.30
N PHE A 136 -5.79 17.11 -1.36
CA PHE A 136 -5.73 16.43 -0.08
C PHE A 136 -6.71 17.07 0.91
N ASN A 137 -7.51 16.27 1.60
CA ASN A 137 -8.56 16.77 2.50
C ASN A 137 -8.11 16.96 3.96
N ASN A 138 -6.82 16.80 4.26
CA ASN A 138 -6.25 16.89 5.61
C ASN A 138 -6.86 15.88 6.61
N LYS A 139 -7.37 14.74 6.15
CA LYS A 139 -7.96 13.68 6.96
C LYS A 139 -7.28 12.33 6.69
N PRO A 140 -7.39 11.37 7.62
CA PRO A 140 -6.84 10.02 7.42
C PRO A 140 -7.37 9.28 6.19
N GLY A 141 -8.52 9.67 5.64
CA GLY A 141 -9.09 9.13 4.41
C GLY A 141 -8.56 9.75 3.13
N PHE A 142 -7.63 10.71 3.20
CA PHE A 142 -6.97 11.44 2.11
C PHE A 142 -7.89 12.34 1.28
N TYR A 143 -9.10 11.93 0.94
CA TYR A 143 -10.08 12.71 0.21
C TYR A 143 -11.50 12.32 0.62
N ASP A 144 -12.45 13.20 0.40
CA ASP A 144 -13.85 12.96 0.72
C ASP A 144 -14.55 12.26 -0.46
N LYS A 145 -15.63 11.53 -0.17
CA LYS A 145 -16.46 10.89 -1.20
C LYS A 145 -16.94 11.92 -2.23
N GLY A 146 -16.73 11.62 -3.50
CA GLY A 146 -17.08 12.52 -4.59
C GLY A 146 -16.07 13.64 -4.81
N ALA A 147 -14.88 13.59 -4.18
CA ALA A 147 -13.80 14.52 -4.47
C ALA A 147 -13.46 14.52 -5.97
N ILE A 148 -13.10 15.67 -6.46
CA ILE A 148 -12.83 15.89 -7.88
C ILE A 148 -11.34 15.70 -8.12
N PHE A 149 -11.01 14.71 -8.94
CA PHE A 149 -9.65 14.41 -9.37
C PHE A 149 -9.55 14.49 -10.89
N TRP A 150 -8.49 15.05 -11.40
CA TRP A 150 -8.10 14.81 -12.77
C TRP A 150 -7.50 13.40 -12.84
N THR A 151 -8.06 12.53 -13.67
CA THR A 151 -7.63 11.13 -13.77
C THR A 151 -7.51 10.70 -15.21
N ARG A 152 -6.45 9.95 -15.52
CA ARG A 152 -6.23 9.37 -16.85
C ARG A 152 -5.79 7.92 -16.73
N GLN A 153 -6.33 7.13 -17.65
CA GLN A 153 -5.88 5.77 -17.92
C GLN A 153 -5.03 5.74 -19.18
N PHE A 154 -3.92 5.04 -19.14
CA PHE A 154 -2.95 5.00 -20.23
C PHE A 154 -2.15 3.69 -20.20
N ASN A 155 -1.61 3.30 -21.36
CA ASN A 155 -0.69 2.18 -21.48
C ASN A 155 0.78 2.63 -21.38
N GLU A 156 1.07 3.84 -21.83
CA GLU A 156 2.41 4.43 -21.86
C GLU A 156 2.41 5.74 -21.08
N LEU A 157 3.33 5.87 -20.12
CA LEU A 157 3.41 7.03 -19.23
C LEU A 157 3.65 8.34 -19.99
N GLU A 158 4.40 8.28 -21.10
CA GLU A 158 4.65 9.44 -21.96
C GLU A 158 3.35 10.05 -22.51
N THR A 159 2.32 9.23 -22.77
CA THR A 159 1.03 9.75 -23.26
C THR A 159 0.39 10.72 -22.28
N VAL A 160 0.37 10.38 -20.98
CA VAL A 160 -0.21 11.24 -19.96
C VAL A 160 0.67 12.43 -19.63
N PHE A 161 1.98 12.27 -19.77
CA PHE A 161 2.93 13.39 -19.61
C PHE A 161 2.73 14.45 -20.69
N ASN A 162 2.56 14.04 -21.94
CA ASN A 162 2.29 14.97 -23.06
C ASN A 162 0.94 15.68 -22.88
N GLU A 163 -0.08 15.01 -22.35
CA GLU A 163 -1.37 15.65 -22.04
C GLU A 163 -1.20 16.69 -20.93
N LEU A 164 -0.54 16.34 -19.81
CA LEU A 164 -0.28 17.27 -18.71
C LEU A 164 0.55 18.49 -19.14
N ASP A 165 1.62 18.28 -19.90
CA ASP A 165 2.45 19.36 -20.45
C ASP A 165 1.60 20.30 -21.32
N GLY A 166 0.74 19.76 -22.15
CA GLY A 166 -0.22 20.54 -22.95
C GLY A 166 -1.17 21.37 -22.09
N LEU A 167 -1.74 20.77 -21.03
CA LEU A 167 -2.62 21.47 -20.10
C LEU A 167 -1.88 22.59 -19.35
N PHE A 168 -0.65 22.35 -18.88
CA PHE A 168 0.14 23.34 -18.15
C PHE A 168 0.62 24.50 -19.03
N LYS A 169 0.79 24.29 -20.34
CA LYS A 169 1.12 25.34 -21.30
C LYS A 169 -0.08 26.22 -21.66
N THR A 170 -1.27 25.64 -21.70
CA THR A 170 -2.49 26.34 -22.16
C THR A 170 -3.38 26.81 -21.02
N GLY A 171 -3.27 26.18 -19.84
CA GLY A 171 -4.10 26.48 -18.67
C GLY A 171 -3.57 27.65 -17.82
N ALA A 172 -4.47 28.19 -17.00
CA ALA A 172 -4.16 29.28 -16.07
C ALA A 172 -3.58 28.75 -14.73
N PHE A 173 -2.51 27.96 -14.80
CA PHE A 173 -1.85 27.44 -13.60
C PHE A 173 -0.85 28.43 -13.02
N ASN A 174 -0.89 28.60 -11.69
CA ASN A 174 0.02 29.50 -11.00
C ASN A 174 1.35 28.78 -10.71
N LYS A 175 2.42 29.12 -11.43
CA LYS A 175 3.76 28.57 -11.25
C LYS A 175 4.51 29.35 -10.18
N THR A 176 4.50 28.83 -8.94
CA THR A 176 5.22 29.44 -7.80
C THR A 176 6.31 28.54 -7.22
N ASN A 177 6.33 27.27 -7.58
CA ASN A 177 7.35 26.31 -7.13
C ASN A 177 8.64 26.52 -7.96
N LEU A 178 9.56 27.34 -7.47
CA LEU A 178 10.80 27.67 -8.18
C LEU A 178 11.96 26.72 -7.86
N LEU A 179 11.85 25.94 -6.78
CA LEU A 179 12.90 25.05 -6.28
C LEU A 179 12.30 23.67 -6.06
N VAL A 180 12.02 22.95 -7.13
CA VAL A 180 11.59 21.55 -7.07
C VAL A 180 12.82 20.64 -7.07
N ASN A 181 12.83 19.62 -6.23
CA ASN A 181 13.92 18.67 -6.13
C ASN A 181 13.98 17.78 -7.39
N ASP A 182 15.16 17.62 -7.98
CA ASP A 182 15.36 16.78 -9.17
C ASP A 182 15.32 15.28 -8.85
N SER A 183 15.46 14.90 -7.59
CA SER A 183 15.45 13.50 -7.16
C SER A 183 14.26 13.16 -6.29
N ALA A 184 13.64 11.99 -6.54
CA ALA A 184 12.53 11.49 -5.75
C ALA A 184 12.93 11.24 -4.29
N GLU A 185 12.22 11.83 -3.33
CA GLU A 185 12.34 11.47 -1.92
C GLU A 185 11.49 10.23 -1.68
N LEU A 186 12.14 9.07 -1.62
CA LEU A 186 11.48 7.77 -1.51
C LEU A 186 11.29 7.39 -0.05
N PHE A 187 10.03 7.23 0.35
CA PHE A 187 9.69 6.77 1.68
C PHE A 187 9.24 5.31 1.66
N ASP A 188 10.05 4.49 2.27
CA ASP A 188 9.71 3.11 2.58
C ASP A 188 9.29 3.01 4.05
N PHE A 189 8.06 3.40 4.36
CA PHE A 189 7.50 3.29 5.73
C PHE A 189 7.39 1.84 6.20
N THR A 190 7.68 0.90 5.35
CA THR A 190 7.34 -0.50 5.53
C THR A 190 8.40 -1.29 6.28
N LYS A 191 9.56 -0.71 6.57
CA LYS A 191 10.53 -1.41 7.41
C LYS A 191 10.14 -1.25 8.88
N PRO A 192 9.54 -2.27 9.50
CA PRO A 192 9.42 -2.27 10.94
C PRO A 192 10.80 -2.00 11.53
N SER A 193 10.89 -1.06 12.47
CA SER A 193 12.15 -0.84 13.18
C SER A 193 12.43 -2.04 14.07
N PHE A 194 13.02 -3.08 13.48
CA PHE A 194 13.50 -4.24 14.22
C PHE A 194 14.92 -3.99 14.72
N GLY A 195 15.22 -4.57 15.88
CA GLY A 195 16.58 -4.76 16.35
C GLY A 195 17.26 -5.94 15.62
N ASN A 196 17.91 -6.82 16.37
CA ASN A 196 18.48 -8.03 15.81
C ASN A 196 17.41 -9.10 15.59
N SER A 197 17.63 -9.96 14.59
CA SER A 197 16.80 -11.14 14.33
C SER A 197 17.47 -12.39 14.90
N TYR A 198 16.70 -13.20 15.63
CA TYR A 198 17.16 -14.43 16.25
C TYR A 198 16.34 -15.63 15.75
N ALA A 199 17.01 -16.74 15.51
CA ALA A 199 16.36 -17.97 15.09
C ALA A 199 15.73 -18.74 16.26
N SER A 200 16.22 -18.57 17.51
CA SER A 200 15.70 -19.32 18.66
C SER A 200 14.85 -18.43 19.55
N PHE A 201 13.80 -19.00 20.10
CA PHE A 201 12.97 -18.30 21.07
C PHE A 201 13.65 -18.19 22.42
N PRO A 202 13.50 -17.06 23.14
CA PRO A 202 14.08 -16.90 24.46
C PRO A 202 13.32 -17.75 25.50
N PRO A 203 14.03 -18.49 26.38
CA PRO A 203 13.39 -19.36 27.37
C PRO A 203 12.43 -18.67 28.33
N GLU A 204 12.65 -17.40 28.60
CA GLU A 204 11.80 -16.56 29.45
C GLU A 204 10.37 -16.40 28.96
N LEU A 205 10.06 -16.68 27.70
CA LEU A 205 8.69 -16.66 27.16
C LEU A 205 7.73 -17.60 27.93
N GLN A 206 8.24 -18.66 28.56
CA GLN A 206 7.45 -19.57 29.38
C GLN A 206 6.83 -18.90 30.62
N THR A 207 7.38 -17.77 31.06
CA THR A 207 6.97 -17.08 32.28
C THR A 207 6.59 -15.62 32.06
N ARG A 208 6.59 -15.17 30.82
CA ARG A 208 6.39 -13.78 30.45
C ARG A 208 5.09 -13.58 29.69
N LYS A 209 4.49 -12.41 29.88
CA LYS A 209 3.30 -12.02 29.13
C LYS A 209 3.65 -11.67 27.68
N ILE A 210 2.90 -12.26 26.77
CA ILE A 210 2.98 -12.00 25.34
C ILE A 210 1.69 -11.30 24.90
N ALA A 211 1.83 -10.15 24.26
CA ALA A 211 0.70 -9.45 23.65
C ALA A 211 0.37 -10.06 22.26
N ILE A 212 -0.90 -10.29 22.01
CA ILE A 212 -1.41 -10.58 20.65
C ILE A 212 -2.28 -9.40 20.21
N PRO A 213 -2.05 -8.80 19.04
CA PRO A 213 -2.85 -7.69 18.57
C PRO A 213 -4.29 -8.12 18.28
N VAL A 214 -5.25 -7.30 18.69
CA VAL A 214 -6.60 -7.33 18.10
C VAL A 214 -6.50 -6.66 16.75
N LEU A 215 -6.73 -7.44 15.70
CA LEU A 215 -6.70 -6.91 14.32
C LEU A 215 -7.95 -6.07 14.09
N LYS A 216 -7.78 -4.95 13.43
CA LYS A 216 -8.88 -4.11 12.95
C LYS A 216 -8.96 -4.16 11.44
N PRO A 217 -10.17 -4.14 10.88
CA PRO A 217 -10.31 -3.95 9.43
C PRO A 217 -9.60 -2.65 9.05
N TYR A 218 -9.05 -2.61 7.85
CA TYR A 218 -8.55 -1.35 7.32
C TYR A 218 -9.68 -0.31 7.36
N PRO A 219 -9.36 0.93 7.70
CA PRO A 219 -10.38 1.98 7.71
C PRO A 219 -11.09 2.02 6.36
N THR A 220 -12.41 1.92 6.37
CA THR A 220 -13.25 1.99 5.17
C THR A 220 -13.53 3.43 4.73
N GLY A 221 -12.62 4.35 5.02
CA GLY A 221 -12.71 5.73 4.56
C GLY A 221 -12.52 5.82 3.05
N VAL A 222 -13.15 6.80 2.44
CA VAL A 222 -12.89 7.20 1.06
C VAL A 222 -11.39 7.49 0.95
N GLY A 223 -10.72 6.97 -0.07
CA GLY A 223 -9.26 7.09 -0.22
C GLY A 223 -8.43 5.96 0.35
N THR A 224 -8.95 5.16 1.28
CA THR A 224 -8.24 3.98 1.77
C THR A 224 -8.05 2.90 0.69
N HIS A 225 -8.85 2.94 -0.36
CA HIS A 225 -8.68 2.09 -1.54
C HIS A 225 -7.36 2.34 -2.27
N LEU A 226 -6.83 3.57 -2.22
CA LEU A 226 -5.51 3.88 -2.75
C LEU A 226 -4.37 3.26 -1.94
N LEU A 227 -4.65 2.89 -0.69
CA LEU A 227 -3.69 2.30 0.24
C LEU A 227 -3.69 0.77 0.23
N THR A 228 -4.47 0.15 -0.66
CA THR A 228 -4.57 -1.30 -0.75
C THR A 228 -4.08 -1.78 -2.10
N ALA A 229 -3.22 -2.80 -2.09
CA ALA A 229 -2.60 -3.38 -3.29
C ALA A 229 -3.59 -3.94 -4.31
N ASP A 230 -4.83 -4.19 -3.92
CA ASP A 230 -5.87 -4.62 -4.83
C ASP A 230 -6.71 -3.41 -5.19
N HIS A 231 -6.68 -3.04 -6.45
CA HIS A 231 -7.55 -2.01 -7.03
C HIS A 231 -9.04 -2.31 -6.81
N PHE A 232 -9.34 -3.50 -6.28
CA PHE A 232 -10.65 -4.06 -6.00
C PHE A 232 -10.80 -4.41 -4.52
N PHE A 233 -10.28 -3.59 -3.61
CA PHE A 233 -10.48 -3.80 -2.19
C PHE A 233 -11.97 -3.89 -1.87
N ASN A 234 -12.41 -5.06 -1.46
CA ASN A 234 -13.75 -5.27 -0.96
C ASN A 234 -13.79 -5.04 0.56
N PRO A 235 -14.44 -3.98 1.07
CA PRO A 235 -14.51 -3.72 2.51
C PRO A 235 -15.11 -4.88 3.31
N ASN A 236 -16.07 -5.60 2.73
CA ASN A 236 -16.72 -6.75 3.38
C ASN A 236 -15.77 -7.94 3.47
N GLU A 237 -14.99 -8.22 2.43
CA GLU A 237 -13.96 -9.26 2.47
C GLU A 237 -12.88 -8.95 3.49
N ASN A 238 -12.45 -7.69 3.58
CA ASN A 238 -11.50 -7.25 4.59
C ASN A 238 -12.04 -7.42 6.01
N ALA A 239 -13.29 -7.03 6.26
CA ALA A 239 -13.94 -7.20 7.56
C ALA A 239 -14.09 -8.69 7.93
N ASN A 240 -14.51 -9.53 6.97
CA ASN A 240 -14.65 -10.97 7.16
C ASN A 240 -13.29 -11.65 7.41
N ALA A 241 -12.27 -11.32 6.62
CA ALA A 241 -10.91 -11.83 6.80
C ALA A 241 -10.34 -11.42 8.17
N THR A 242 -10.56 -10.18 8.59
CA THR A 242 -10.15 -9.68 9.90
C THR A 242 -10.88 -10.41 11.03
N GLY A 243 -12.19 -10.63 10.90
CA GLY A 243 -12.99 -11.40 11.85
C GLY A 243 -12.48 -12.83 11.99
N THR A 244 -12.23 -13.51 10.88
CA THR A 244 -11.68 -14.88 10.85
C THR A 244 -10.29 -14.94 11.50
N ARG A 245 -9.41 -13.99 11.20
CA ARG A 245 -8.08 -13.90 11.82
C ARG A 245 -8.16 -13.63 13.33
N ASN A 246 -9.06 -12.75 13.76
CA ASN A 246 -9.28 -12.49 15.19
C ASN A 246 -9.80 -13.71 15.93
N ALA A 247 -10.75 -14.45 15.36
CA ALA A 247 -11.25 -15.69 15.95
C ALA A 247 -10.13 -16.75 16.08
N ALA A 248 -9.26 -16.85 15.07
CA ALA A 248 -8.10 -17.73 15.13
C ALA A 248 -7.11 -17.33 16.25
N LEU A 249 -6.82 -16.03 16.40
CA LEU A 249 -5.96 -15.52 17.47
C LEU A 249 -6.59 -15.71 18.86
N GLU A 250 -7.92 -15.63 18.97
CA GLU A 250 -8.63 -15.90 20.22
C GLU A 250 -8.53 -17.37 20.64
N ALA A 251 -8.67 -18.29 19.69
CA ALA A 251 -8.44 -19.71 19.94
C ALA A 251 -7.00 -19.96 20.43
N VAL A 252 -6.01 -19.31 19.85
CA VAL A 252 -4.61 -19.39 20.32
C VAL A 252 -4.47 -18.95 21.77
N VAL A 253 -5.15 -17.89 22.20
CA VAL A 253 -5.11 -17.43 23.60
C VAL A 253 -5.73 -18.47 24.53
N ALA A 254 -6.83 -19.11 24.12
CA ALA A 254 -7.54 -20.08 24.93
C ALA A 254 -6.75 -21.39 25.12
N ASP A 255 -6.03 -21.83 24.07
CA ASP A 255 -5.35 -23.14 24.04
C ASP A 255 -3.84 -23.06 24.33
N SER A 256 -3.30 -21.85 24.55
CA SER A 256 -1.86 -21.65 24.68
C SER A 256 -1.29 -22.09 26.02
N LEU A 257 -0.11 -22.71 25.98
CA LEU A 257 0.73 -23.00 27.14
C LEU A 257 1.47 -21.75 27.69
N PHE A 258 1.40 -20.63 26.99
CA PHE A 258 2.05 -19.38 27.33
C PHE A 258 1.03 -18.37 27.89
N ASP A 259 1.49 -17.41 28.69
CA ASP A 259 0.65 -16.26 29.13
C ASP A 259 0.46 -15.26 28.00
N ILE A 260 -0.48 -15.57 27.11
CA ILE A 260 -0.82 -14.78 25.94
C ILE A 260 -2.10 -13.99 26.22
N GLN A 261 -2.07 -12.67 25.95
CA GLN A 261 -3.22 -11.82 26.15
C GLN A 261 -3.46 -10.91 24.94
N ARG A 262 -4.73 -10.68 24.62
CA ARG A 262 -5.14 -9.80 23.51
C ARG A 262 -5.01 -8.34 23.89
N VAL A 263 -4.49 -7.52 22.95
CA VAL A 263 -4.26 -6.08 23.16
C VAL A 263 -4.75 -5.29 21.95
N GLU A 264 -5.52 -4.23 22.21
CA GLU A 264 -5.92 -3.27 21.18
C GLU A 264 -4.77 -2.28 20.93
N MET A 265 -4.05 -2.49 19.85
CA MET A 265 -2.83 -1.73 19.52
C MET A 265 -3.05 -0.24 19.23
N ASP A 266 -4.26 0.16 18.89
CA ASP A 266 -4.63 1.57 18.67
C ASP A 266 -4.88 2.33 19.99
N LYS A 267 -5.15 1.60 21.07
CA LYS A 267 -5.40 2.15 22.40
C LYS A 267 -4.17 2.07 23.31
N THR A 268 -3.08 1.48 22.86
CA THR A 268 -1.89 1.31 23.66
C THR A 268 -0.61 1.59 22.88
N THR A 269 0.47 1.82 23.59
CA THR A 269 1.82 1.98 23.06
C THR A 269 2.73 0.88 23.59
N GLU A 270 3.88 0.67 22.96
CA GLU A 270 4.89 -0.28 23.48
C GLU A 270 5.30 0.08 24.93
N ALA A 271 5.34 1.36 25.27
CA ALA A 271 5.66 1.81 26.62
C ALA A 271 4.57 1.42 27.64
N LEU A 272 3.29 1.55 27.25
CA LEU A 272 2.16 1.14 28.10
C LEU A 272 2.12 -0.37 28.24
N MET A 273 2.31 -1.13 27.17
CA MET A 273 2.38 -2.60 27.22
C MET A 273 3.48 -3.07 28.18
N ARG A 274 4.68 -2.45 28.13
CA ARG A 274 5.77 -2.77 29.09
C ARG A 274 5.38 -2.48 30.52
N ARG A 275 4.71 -1.34 30.78
CA ARG A 275 4.20 -1.00 32.12
C ARG A 275 3.19 -2.02 32.62
N ASP A 276 2.36 -2.57 31.73
CA ASP A 276 1.34 -3.57 32.05
C ASP A 276 1.93 -5.01 32.11
N GLY A 277 3.26 -5.13 32.02
CA GLY A 277 4.01 -6.36 32.24
C GLY A 277 4.22 -7.21 30.99
N PHE A 278 3.80 -6.75 29.81
CA PHE A 278 4.12 -7.45 28.56
C PHE A 278 5.60 -7.27 28.22
N THR A 279 6.21 -8.37 27.78
CA THR A 279 7.62 -8.36 27.35
C THR A 279 7.77 -8.51 25.84
N HIS A 280 6.84 -9.21 25.22
CA HIS A 280 6.86 -9.50 23.79
C HIS A 280 5.49 -9.23 23.16
N VAL A 281 5.51 -9.02 21.85
CA VAL A 281 4.30 -8.96 21.02
C VAL A 281 4.42 -9.91 19.85
N LEU A 282 3.38 -10.71 19.62
CA LEU A 282 3.23 -11.51 18.40
C LEU A 282 2.84 -10.57 17.26
N GLY A 283 3.66 -10.51 16.23
CA GLY A 283 3.39 -9.78 15.02
C GLY A 283 3.46 -10.66 13.78
N PHE A 284 3.01 -10.15 12.68
CA PHE A 284 3.22 -10.77 11.38
C PHE A 284 3.46 -9.70 10.30
N VAL A 285 4.11 -10.12 9.23
CA VAL A 285 4.25 -9.36 7.99
C VAL A 285 3.61 -10.19 6.88
N GLU A 286 2.75 -9.56 6.11
CA GLU A 286 2.14 -10.12 4.91
C GLU A 286 2.54 -9.24 3.73
N SER A 287 3.42 -9.73 2.86
CA SER A 287 3.99 -8.94 1.75
C SER A 287 4.55 -9.84 0.65
N ASP A 288 5.14 -9.21 -0.37
CA ASP A 288 5.91 -9.92 -1.38
C ASP A 288 7.03 -10.73 -0.73
N SER A 289 7.26 -11.94 -1.24
CA SER A 289 8.27 -12.85 -0.69
C SER A 289 9.65 -12.21 -0.60
N GLU A 290 10.08 -11.48 -1.63
CA GLU A 290 11.37 -10.78 -1.66
C GLU A 290 11.50 -9.76 -0.54
N TYR A 291 10.43 -8.99 -0.27
CA TYR A 291 10.43 -8.06 0.85
C TYR A 291 10.58 -8.76 2.20
N ILE A 292 9.88 -9.87 2.41
CA ILE A 292 9.95 -10.64 3.65
C ILE A 292 11.33 -11.24 3.84
N TYR A 293 11.94 -11.77 2.77
CA TYR A 293 13.31 -12.28 2.82
C TYR A 293 14.32 -11.19 3.20
N ASP A 294 14.21 -10.02 2.60
CA ASP A 294 15.10 -8.89 2.91
C ASP A 294 14.88 -8.35 4.32
N LEU A 295 13.63 -8.23 4.76
CA LEU A 295 13.27 -7.74 6.09
C LEU A 295 13.90 -8.60 7.19
N PHE A 296 13.78 -9.91 7.05
CA PHE A 296 14.28 -10.88 8.03
C PHE A 296 15.68 -11.42 7.70
N ARG A 297 16.31 -10.93 6.63
CA ARG A 297 17.65 -11.35 6.15
C ARG A 297 17.74 -12.84 5.87
N TYR A 298 16.65 -13.42 5.36
CA TYR A 298 16.60 -14.83 5.02
C TYR A 298 17.41 -15.13 3.73
N LYS A 299 18.30 -16.12 3.81
CA LYS A 299 19.28 -16.39 2.72
C LYS A 299 18.79 -17.43 1.72
N ASN A 300 17.94 -18.39 2.14
CA ASN A 300 17.52 -19.53 1.30
C ASN A 300 16.24 -19.21 0.55
N ARG A 301 16.32 -18.28 -0.42
CA ARG A 301 15.17 -17.72 -1.13
C ARG A 301 14.45 -18.71 -2.07
N GLU A 302 15.10 -19.82 -2.42
CA GLU A 302 14.58 -20.79 -3.38
C GLU A 302 13.52 -21.74 -2.78
N GLU A 303 13.37 -21.80 -1.46
CA GLU A 303 12.51 -22.76 -0.79
C GLU A 303 11.01 -22.42 -0.86
N VAL A 304 10.64 -21.20 -1.23
CA VAL A 304 9.24 -20.77 -1.22
C VAL A 304 8.87 -20.07 -2.52
N ALA A 305 8.22 -20.79 -3.40
CA ALA A 305 7.81 -20.31 -4.74
C ALA A 305 6.53 -19.45 -4.74
N ALA A 306 6.12 -18.85 -3.63
CA ALA A 306 4.91 -18.04 -3.57
C ALA A 306 5.23 -16.55 -3.76
N PRO A 307 4.50 -15.82 -4.62
CA PRO A 307 4.75 -14.39 -4.87
C PRO A 307 4.46 -13.54 -3.63
N ARG A 308 3.60 -14.01 -2.74
CA ARG A 308 3.22 -13.34 -1.50
C ARG A 308 3.26 -14.32 -0.32
N LEU A 309 3.79 -13.85 0.79
CA LEU A 309 3.96 -14.65 2.00
C LEU A 309 3.45 -13.91 3.24
N VAL A 310 3.14 -14.71 4.25
CA VAL A 310 2.93 -14.27 5.63
C VAL A 310 4.01 -14.89 6.49
N LYS A 311 4.69 -14.07 7.28
CA LYS A 311 5.68 -14.53 8.27
C LYS A 311 5.34 -13.97 9.65
N PHE A 312 5.18 -14.84 10.61
CA PHE A 312 5.03 -14.46 12.02
C PHE A 312 6.37 -14.27 12.71
N TYR A 313 6.38 -13.46 13.74
CA TYR A 313 7.54 -13.19 14.60
C TYR A 313 7.09 -12.77 16.01
N LEU A 314 7.95 -13.00 16.98
CA LEU A 314 7.83 -12.36 18.28
C LEU A 314 8.80 -11.19 18.36
N LYS A 315 8.31 -10.02 18.81
CA LYS A 315 9.12 -8.82 19.02
C LYS A 315 9.27 -8.55 20.51
N ASP A 316 10.50 -8.42 20.98
CA ASP A 316 10.82 -7.92 22.33
C ASP A 316 10.50 -6.43 22.39
N LEU A 317 9.68 -6.04 23.32
CA LEU A 317 9.23 -4.65 23.52
C LEU A 317 10.31 -3.72 24.10
N ARG A 318 11.44 -4.24 24.61
CA ARG A 318 12.52 -3.44 25.21
C ARG A 318 13.57 -3.02 24.20
N ASN A 319 14.06 -3.99 23.43
CA ASN A 319 15.19 -3.82 22.50
C ASN A 319 14.79 -3.93 21.03
N ARG A 320 13.51 -4.22 20.74
CA ARG A 320 12.93 -4.44 19.41
C ARG A 320 13.52 -5.62 18.65
N ASN A 321 14.24 -6.52 19.32
CA ASN A 321 14.70 -7.74 18.73
C ASN A 321 13.51 -8.60 18.29
N VAL A 322 13.71 -9.38 17.22
CA VAL A 322 12.68 -10.28 16.71
C VAL A 322 13.16 -11.73 16.75
N PHE A 323 12.26 -12.62 17.10
CA PHE A 323 12.47 -14.06 17.17
C PHE A 323 11.61 -14.72 16.11
N LEU A 324 12.25 -15.45 15.20
CA LEU A 324 11.65 -15.95 13.98
C LEU A 324 11.37 -17.45 14.02
N GLY A 325 11.96 -18.17 15.00
CA GLY A 325 12.00 -19.60 15.02
C GLY A 325 13.16 -20.18 14.19
N ARG A 326 13.51 -21.46 14.41
CA ARG A 326 14.63 -22.13 13.73
C ARG A 326 14.32 -22.51 12.29
N SER A 327 13.04 -22.82 12.02
CA SER A 327 12.56 -23.11 10.68
C SER A 327 11.92 -21.87 10.07
N TRP A 328 11.89 -21.80 8.73
CA TRP A 328 11.25 -20.71 8.03
C TRP A 328 9.77 -21.05 7.75
N GLU A 329 8.85 -20.67 8.65
CA GLU A 329 7.42 -20.95 8.55
C GLU A 329 6.63 -19.88 7.81
N ALA A 330 7.22 -19.25 6.80
CA ALA A 330 6.46 -18.37 5.94
C ALA A 330 5.54 -19.18 5.02
N SER A 331 4.32 -18.71 4.83
CA SER A 331 3.32 -19.36 3.99
C SER A 331 2.47 -18.34 3.25
N ALA A 332 1.99 -18.70 2.07
CA ALA A 332 0.98 -17.90 1.36
C ALA A 332 -0.36 -17.86 2.13
N ASN A 333 -0.62 -18.85 2.96
CA ASN A 333 -1.82 -18.93 3.79
C ASN A 333 -1.54 -18.39 5.21
N TRP A 334 -2.27 -17.36 5.62
CA TRP A 334 -2.11 -16.72 6.93
C TRP A 334 -2.30 -17.69 8.11
N ARG A 335 -3.31 -18.56 8.04
CA ARG A 335 -3.59 -19.55 9.11
C ARG A 335 -2.48 -20.58 9.21
N THR A 336 -2.04 -21.10 8.08
CA THR A 336 -0.93 -22.07 8.04
C THR A 336 0.35 -21.45 8.62
N ALA A 337 0.67 -20.21 8.27
CA ALA A 337 1.84 -19.51 8.82
C ALA A 337 1.75 -19.35 10.34
N LEU A 338 0.57 -19.02 10.89
CA LEU A 338 0.32 -18.94 12.32
C LEU A 338 0.53 -20.26 13.02
N ASP A 339 -0.15 -21.32 12.53
CA ASP A 339 -0.12 -22.63 13.15
C ASP A 339 1.30 -23.23 13.18
N LEU A 340 2.05 -23.09 12.08
CA LEU A 340 3.44 -23.55 12.00
C LEU A 340 4.35 -22.76 12.95
N PHE A 341 4.17 -21.46 13.07
CA PHE A 341 4.96 -20.61 13.99
C PHE A 341 4.72 -21.00 15.45
N LEU A 342 3.46 -21.22 15.83
CA LEU A 342 3.10 -21.62 17.20
C LEU A 342 3.59 -23.02 17.54
N ALA A 343 3.43 -23.98 16.63
CA ALA A 343 3.93 -25.34 16.80
C ALA A 343 5.45 -25.37 17.01
N GLN A 344 6.18 -24.51 16.31
CA GLN A 344 7.61 -24.38 16.53
C GLN A 344 7.93 -23.75 17.88
N MET A 345 7.20 -22.73 18.30
CA MET A 345 7.38 -22.10 19.61
C MET A 345 7.15 -23.10 20.74
N GLU A 346 6.10 -23.93 20.65
CA GLU A 346 5.81 -25.01 21.61
C GLU A 346 6.88 -26.10 21.63
N LYS A 347 7.40 -26.47 20.46
CA LYS A 347 8.46 -27.48 20.35
C LYS A 347 9.78 -26.99 20.95
N GLU A 348 10.14 -25.71 20.75
CA GLU A 348 11.37 -25.13 21.29
C GLU A 348 11.29 -24.80 22.77
N LEU A 349 10.09 -24.52 23.26
CA LEU A 349 9.81 -24.14 24.64
C LEU A 349 8.76 -25.09 25.25
N PRO A 350 9.11 -26.36 25.50
CA PRO A 350 8.17 -27.31 26.05
C PRO A 350 7.61 -26.74 27.38
N GLY A 351 6.28 -26.68 27.49
CA GLY A 351 5.59 -26.12 28.64
C GLY A 351 5.97 -26.80 29.96
N LYS A 352 5.66 -26.17 31.10
CA LYS A 352 5.93 -26.62 32.47
C LYS A 352 5.16 -27.93 32.84
N GLY A 353 4.99 -28.85 31.94
CA GLY A 353 4.18 -30.07 32.07
C GLY A 353 4.88 -31.33 31.62
N GLY A 354 6.21 -31.38 31.65
CA GLY A 354 6.98 -32.58 31.44
C GLY A 354 7.69 -33.00 32.71
#